data_cf368344f25854c52bf2eb50eeb048e4
#
_entry.id   cf368344f25854c52bf2eb50eeb048e4
#
_cell.length_a   1.000
_cell.length_b   1.000
_cell.length_c   1.000
_cell.angle_alpha   90.00
_cell.angle_beta   90.00
_cell.angle_gamma   90.00
#
_symmetry.space_group_name_H-M   'P 1'
#
loop_
_entity.id
_entity.type
_entity.pdbx_description
1 polymer ?
#
loop_
_entity_poly.entity_id
_entity_poly.type
_entity_poly.pdbx_seq_one_letter_code
_entity_poly.pdbx_strand_id
1 'polypeptide(L)' 'MVKITLTTGEEIIANSIYYEQNLVIIDYDNAYSASLIEDVECIREEDSWKYMK' A
#
# COMPACT_ATOMS: atom_id res chain seq x y z
N MET A 1 -6.40 6.36 3.39
CA MET A 1 -5.00 6.11 3.06
C MET A 1 -4.53 4.74 3.55
N VAL A 2 -3.61 4.15 2.84
CA VAL A 2 -3.13 2.81 3.15
C VAL A 2 -1.61 2.81 3.13
N LYS A 3 -1.00 2.19 4.12
CA LYS A 3 0.44 1.98 4.16
C LYS A 3 0.71 0.52 3.80
N ILE A 4 1.49 0.32 2.75
CA ILE A 4 1.83 -1.01 2.26
C ILE A 4 3.30 -1.26 2.52
N THR A 5 3.62 -2.35 3.20
CA THR A 5 5.00 -2.73 3.47
C THR A 5 5.38 -3.89 2.56
N LEU A 6 6.43 -3.72 1.81
CA LEU A 6 6.95 -4.77 0.93
C LEU A 6 7.90 -5.68 1.69
N THR A 7 8.11 -6.87 1.15
CA THR A 7 9.03 -7.84 1.76
C THR A 7 10.47 -7.34 1.82
N THR A 8 10.80 -6.34 1.02
CA THR A 8 12.12 -5.71 1.03
C THR A 8 12.28 -4.70 2.17
N GLY A 9 11.19 -4.38 2.87
CA GLY A 9 11.19 -3.35 3.90
C GLY A 9 10.76 -1.99 3.42
N GLU A 10 10.57 -1.83 2.10
CA GLU A 10 10.09 -0.57 1.55
C GLU A 10 8.64 -0.33 1.94
N GLU A 11 8.29 0.91 2.21
CA GLU A 11 6.93 1.30 2.57
C GLU A 11 6.36 2.23 1.52
N ILE A 12 5.11 1.99 1.13
CA ILE A 12 4.40 2.77 0.13
C ILE A 12 3.13 3.32 0.75
N ILE A 13 2.88 4.61 0.57
CA ILE A 13 1.65 5.24 1.02
C ILE A 13 0.76 5.47 -0.20
N ALA A 14 -0.43 4.91 -0.16
CA ALA A 14 -1.36 4.94 -1.29
C ALA A 14 -2.72 5.46 -0.85
N ASN A 15 -3.48 6.01 -1.80
CA ASN A 15 -4.85 6.43 -1.56
C ASN A 15 -5.83 5.27 -1.66
N SER A 16 -5.52 4.31 -2.54
CA SER A 16 -6.40 3.17 -2.73
C SER A 16 -5.59 1.91 -3.03
N ILE A 17 -6.19 0.78 -2.71
CA ILE A 17 -5.60 -0.52 -2.96
C ILE A 17 -6.73 -1.50 -3.24
N TYR A 18 -6.54 -2.37 -4.22
CA TYR A 18 -7.46 -3.49 -4.39
C TYR A 18 -6.69 -4.71 -4.90
N TYR A 19 -7.33 -5.86 -4.73
CA TYR A 19 -6.72 -7.14 -5.05
C TYR A 19 -7.35 -7.73 -6.29
N GLU A 20 -6.51 -8.27 -7.17
CA GLU A 20 -6.96 -8.93 -8.39
C GLU A 20 -6.13 -10.18 -8.59
N GLN A 21 -6.70 -11.35 -8.27
CA GLN A 21 -6.00 -12.62 -8.30
C GLN A 21 -4.71 -12.56 -7.47
N ASN A 22 -3.56 -12.69 -8.10
CA ASN A 22 -2.28 -12.67 -7.41
C ASN A 22 -1.61 -11.30 -7.41
N LEU A 23 -2.36 -10.28 -7.79
CA LEU A 23 -1.83 -8.93 -7.89
C LEU A 23 -2.48 -8.00 -6.87
N VAL A 24 -1.71 -7.05 -6.42
CA VAL A 24 -2.18 -5.97 -5.58
C VAL A 24 -2.00 -4.69 -6.39
N ILE A 25 -3.11 -4.01 -6.66
CA ILE A 25 -3.11 -2.79 -7.48
C ILE A 25 -3.16 -1.58 -6.56
N ILE A 26 -2.16 -0.72 -6.69
CA ILE A 26 -2.00 0.46 -5.84
C ILE A 26 -2.25 1.69 -6.69
N ASP A 27 -3.18 2.53 -6.23
CA ASP A 27 -3.54 3.80 -6.90
C ASP A 27 -3.88 3.61 -8.38
N TYR A 28 -4.52 2.48 -8.71
CA TYR A 28 -5.06 2.15 -10.04
C TYR A 28 -4.02 1.87 -11.13
N ASP A 29 -2.75 2.19 -10.90
CA ASP A 29 -1.77 2.05 -11.97
C ASP A 29 -0.51 1.27 -11.60
N ASN A 30 -0.30 0.98 -10.34
CA ASN A 30 0.88 0.23 -9.89
C ASN A 30 0.48 -1.17 -9.44
N ALA A 31 0.89 -2.18 -10.17
CA ALA A 31 0.58 -3.57 -9.84
C ALA A 31 1.81 -4.26 -9.25
N TYR A 32 1.62 -4.89 -8.11
CA TYR A 32 2.65 -5.68 -7.46
C TYR A 32 2.16 -7.11 -7.29
N SER A 33 3.08 -8.06 -7.33
CA SER A 33 2.74 -9.44 -7.00
C SER A 33 2.36 -9.50 -5.52
N ALA A 34 1.30 -10.24 -5.21
CA ALA A 34 0.85 -10.38 -3.82
C ALA A 34 1.96 -10.94 -2.92
N SER A 35 2.86 -11.74 -3.49
CA SER A 35 3.96 -12.32 -2.72
C SER A 35 4.98 -11.28 -2.25
N LEU A 36 4.97 -10.09 -2.83
CA LEU A 36 5.87 -9.02 -2.44
C LEU A 36 5.30 -8.16 -1.33
N ILE A 37 4.05 -8.36 -0.97
CA ILE A 37 3.38 -7.56 0.06
C ILE A 37 3.51 -8.27 1.40
N GLU A 38 4.13 -7.61 2.36
CA GLU A 38 4.29 -8.16 3.69
C GLU A 38 3.16 -7.74 4.62
N ASP A 39 2.74 -6.48 4.52
CA ASP A 39 1.71 -5.95 5.41
C ASP A 39 0.95 -4.81 4.75
N VAL A 40 -0.30 -4.66 5.13
CA VAL A 40 -1.15 -3.56 4.66
C VAL A 40 -1.87 -2.99 5.88
N GLU A 41 -1.69 -1.70 6.11
CA GLU A 41 -2.28 -1.03 7.25
C GLU A 41 -3.12 0.17 6.79
N CYS A 42 -4.35 0.24 7.29
CA CYS A 42 -5.21 1.38 7.02
C CYS A 42 -4.81 2.52 7.96
N ILE A 43 -4.52 3.68 7.37
CA ILE A 43 -4.11 4.86 8.10
C ILE A 43 -5.29 5.81 8.17
N ARG A 44 -5.65 6.26 9.36
CA ARG A 44 -6.74 7.22 9.51
C ARG A 44 -6.32 8.55 8.89
N GLU A 45 -7.29 9.21 8.28
CA GLU A 45 -7.04 10.45 7.58
C GLU A 45 -6.38 11.50 8.47
N GLU A 46 -6.78 11.56 9.73
CA GLU A 46 -6.23 12.49 10.70
C GLU A 46 -4.76 12.24 11.02
N ASP A 47 -4.27 11.03 10.75
CA ASP A 47 -2.87 10.67 10.99
C ASP A 47 -2.03 10.70 9.72
N SER A 48 -2.66 10.98 8.58
CA SER A 48 -1.97 10.88 7.29
C SER A 48 -0.83 11.88 7.15
N TRP A 49 -0.90 13.01 7.86
CA TRP A 49 0.15 14.02 7.77
C TRP A 49 1.53 13.50 8.18
N LYS A 50 1.57 12.44 8.99
CA LYS A 50 2.83 11.85 9.43
C LYS A 50 3.61 11.21 8.28
N TYR A 51 2.93 10.89 7.19
CA TYR A 51 3.50 10.20 6.04
C TYR A 51 3.63 11.10 4.82
N MET A 52 3.21 12.34 4.94
CA MET A 52 3.31 13.31 3.85
C MET A 52 4.66 14.01 3.90
N LYS A 53 5.21 14.24 2.74
CA LYS A 53 6.49 14.93 2.62
C LYS A 53 6.32 16.26 1.94
#